data_18ce9af43dbe52cd88ee4ac85da27642
#
_entry.id   18ce9af43dbe52cd88ee4ac85da27642
#
_cell.length_a   1.000
_cell.length_b   1.000
_cell.length_c   1.000
_cell.angle_alpha   90.00
_cell.angle_beta   90.00
_cell.angle_gamma   90.00
#
_symmetry.space_group_name_H-M   'P 1'
#
loop_
_entity.id
_entity.type
_entity.pdbx_description
1 polymer ?
#
loop_
_entity_poly.entity_id
_entity_poly.type
_entity_poly.pdbx_seq_one_letter_code
_entity_poly.pdbx_strand_id
1 'polypeptide(L)'
;MFENLKIRERLKKAFIMIVVVSAVVGVLGAVATLVTMTQYKSALTNYGFSQGDIGKAMTVFTDARSATRGIIGYEDQELISDLITAHDEKKQAFEEYWTTVGETTVSETEKDLYQQVSEKVNNYWELEARVIEMGKTTDSAASQQAQQMMVDEVAPVYNEAYDLMKELMNENVREGDALDSRLNIMALVFLIIIVAVIIFAVSMATKMGHSISEGIAKPVGELAERLKTFAKGDLSTPFPVVK
;
A
#
# COMPACT_ATOMS: atom_id res chain seq x y z
N MET A 1 6.88 31.34 33.95
CA MET A 1 8.10 31.09 33.12
C MET A 1 8.62 32.36 32.41
N PHE A 2 7.81 33.37 32.19
CA PHE A 2 8.17 34.60 31.45
C PHE A 2 8.22 35.87 32.30
N GLU A 3 7.81 35.82 33.57
CA GLU A 3 7.60 37.01 34.43
C GLU A 3 8.85 37.83 34.73
N ASN A 4 10.04 37.21 34.74
CA ASN A 4 11.31 37.89 35.08
C ASN A 4 12.18 38.23 33.85
N LEU A 5 11.65 38.15 32.62
CA LEU A 5 12.41 38.42 31.41
C LEU A 5 12.15 39.83 30.87
N LYS A 6 13.19 40.48 30.32
CA LYS A 6 13.04 41.72 29.56
C LYS A 6 12.09 41.55 28.37
N ILE A 7 11.34 42.57 28.00
CA ILE A 7 10.33 42.58 26.91
C ILE A 7 10.89 41.92 25.63
N ARG A 8 12.11 42.30 25.24
CA ARG A 8 12.76 41.76 24.04
C ARG A 8 12.98 40.26 24.11
N GLU A 9 13.33 39.72 25.28
CA GLU A 9 13.58 38.28 25.47
C GLU A 9 12.27 37.48 25.52
N ARG A 10 11.20 38.05 26.09
CA ARG A 10 9.87 37.45 26.09
C ARG A 10 9.36 37.27 24.65
N LEU A 11 9.42 38.31 23.84
CA LEU A 11 9.03 38.28 22.44
C LEU A 11 9.88 37.27 21.65
N LYS A 12 11.21 37.33 21.79
CA LYS A 12 12.11 36.38 21.10
C LYS A 12 11.81 34.94 21.45
N LYS A 13 11.61 34.61 22.72
CA LYS A 13 11.27 33.25 23.17
C LYS A 13 9.88 32.80 22.63
N ALA A 14 8.90 33.73 22.62
CA ALA A 14 7.60 33.48 22.08
C ALA A 14 7.65 33.07 20.59
N PHE A 15 8.34 33.88 19.78
CA PHE A 15 8.47 33.58 18.33
C PHE A 15 9.26 32.28 18.08
N ILE A 16 10.38 32.06 18.79
CA ILE A 16 11.16 30.83 18.66
C ILE A 16 10.28 29.60 18.96
N MET A 17 9.47 29.68 20.02
CA MET A 17 8.60 28.56 20.40
C MET A 17 7.51 28.26 19.37
N ILE A 18 6.90 29.29 18.77
CA ILE A 18 5.94 29.13 17.66
C ILE A 18 6.64 28.47 16.47
N VAL A 19 7.84 28.93 16.10
CA VAL A 19 8.62 28.34 15.01
C VAL A 19 8.96 26.88 15.28
N VAL A 20 9.40 26.55 16.50
CA VAL A 20 9.70 25.15 16.87
C VAL A 20 8.47 24.26 16.79
N VAL A 21 7.33 24.70 17.33
CA VAL A 21 6.08 23.91 17.26
C VAL A 21 5.63 23.74 15.81
N SER A 22 5.71 24.80 15.00
CA SER A 22 5.37 24.72 13.56
C SER A 22 6.30 23.75 12.82
N ALA A 23 7.60 23.77 13.13
CA ALA A 23 8.57 22.84 12.56
C ALA A 23 8.27 21.38 12.95
N VAL A 24 7.91 21.12 14.22
CA VAL A 24 7.52 19.78 14.68
C VAL A 24 6.28 19.28 13.92
N VAL A 25 5.25 20.11 13.77
CA VAL A 25 4.05 19.73 13.00
C VAL A 25 4.41 19.44 11.54
N GLY A 26 5.25 20.27 10.93
CA GLY A 26 5.71 20.08 9.55
C GLY A 26 6.48 18.77 9.37
N VAL A 27 7.40 18.45 10.28
CA VAL A 27 8.16 17.18 10.24
C VAL A 27 7.25 15.97 10.44
N LEU A 28 6.33 16.02 11.41
CA LEU A 28 5.36 14.94 11.63
C LEU A 28 4.49 14.71 10.40
N GLY A 29 4.01 15.78 9.76
CA GLY A 29 3.23 15.68 8.52
C GLY A 29 4.03 15.06 7.37
N ALA A 30 5.29 15.47 7.20
CA ALA A 30 6.17 14.92 6.17
C ALA A 30 6.44 13.42 6.41
N VAL A 31 6.76 13.02 7.64
CA VAL A 31 6.98 11.61 8.01
C VAL A 31 5.71 10.78 7.77
N ALA A 32 4.55 11.24 8.22
CA ALA A 32 3.28 10.56 8.00
C ALA A 32 3.00 10.35 6.50
N THR A 33 3.23 11.38 5.68
CA THR A 33 3.05 11.30 4.22
C THR A 33 4.00 10.28 3.58
N LEU A 34 5.29 10.30 3.93
CA LEU A 34 6.27 9.37 3.38
C LEU A 34 5.97 7.91 3.76
N VAL A 35 5.61 7.66 5.02
CA VAL A 35 5.22 6.33 5.49
C VAL A 35 3.98 5.84 4.74
N THR A 36 2.94 6.65 4.66
CA THR A 36 1.70 6.30 3.95
C THR A 36 1.97 6.01 2.47
N MET A 37 2.77 6.84 1.80
CA MET A 37 3.11 6.65 0.38
C MET A 37 3.87 5.34 0.14
N THR A 38 4.84 5.00 1.01
CA THR A 38 5.63 3.77 0.91
C THR A 38 4.74 2.54 1.12
N GLN A 39 3.89 2.57 2.12
CA GLN A 39 2.96 1.47 2.41
C GLN A 39 1.91 1.30 1.32
N TYR A 40 1.36 2.40 0.78
CA TYR A 40 0.42 2.35 -0.34
C TYR A 40 1.05 1.72 -1.58
N LYS A 41 2.30 2.10 -1.91
CA LYS A 41 3.02 1.47 -3.02
C LYS A 41 3.21 -0.02 -2.81
N SER A 42 3.59 -0.45 -1.60
CA SER A 42 3.72 -1.87 -1.25
C SER A 42 2.39 -2.61 -1.36
N ALA A 43 1.30 -2.02 -0.85
CA ALA A 43 -0.04 -2.59 -0.96
C ALA A 43 -0.46 -2.81 -2.42
N LEU A 44 -0.25 -1.80 -3.25
CA LEU A 44 -0.62 -1.87 -4.67
C LEU A 44 0.21 -2.90 -5.43
N THR A 45 1.52 -2.96 -5.19
CA THR A 45 2.42 -3.88 -5.90
C THR A 45 2.22 -5.33 -5.45
N ASN A 46 2.20 -5.58 -4.13
CA ASN A 46 2.22 -6.95 -3.61
C ASN A 46 0.83 -7.59 -3.54
N TYR A 47 -0.23 -6.79 -3.50
CA TYR A 47 -1.59 -7.31 -3.39
C TYR A 47 -2.47 -6.88 -4.57
N GLY A 48 -2.54 -5.60 -4.92
CA GLY A 48 -3.41 -5.14 -6.00
C GLY A 48 -3.02 -5.67 -7.38
N PHE A 49 -1.76 -5.51 -7.79
CA PHE A 49 -1.28 -5.99 -9.09
C PHE A 49 -1.07 -7.51 -9.10
N SER A 50 -0.58 -8.07 -7.98
CA SER A 50 -0.37 -9.51 -7.85
C SER A 50 -1.64 -10.32 -8.08
N GLN A 51 -2.79 -9.87 -7.57
CA GLN A 51 -4.09 -10.51 -7.86
C GLN A 51 -4.40 -10.53 -9.37
N GLY A 52 -4.09 -9.43 -10.05
CA GLY A 52 -4.25 -9.35 -11.50
C GLY A 52 -3.35 -10.35 -12.24
N ASP A 53 -2.11 -10.52 -11.79
CA ASP A 53 -1.16 -11.42 -12.43
C ASP A 53 -1.46 -12.90 -12.12
N ILE A 54 -1.92 -13.23 -10.91
CA ILE A 54 -2.47 -14.57 -10.60
C ILE A 54 -3.68 -14.86 -11.51
N GLY A 55 -4.60 -13.91 -11.67
CA GLY A 55 -5.77 -14.08 -12.53
C GLY A 55 -5.41 -14.29 -14.01
N LYS A 56 -4.41 -13.57 -14.52
CA LYS A 56 -3.88 -13.77 -15.88
C LYS A 56 -3.21 -15.13 -16.02
N ALA A 57 -2.39 -15.55 -15.06
CA ALA A 57 -1.77 -16.88 -15.06
C ALA A 57 -2.83 -17.98 -15.10
N MET A 58 -3.86 -17.90 -14.27
CA MET A 58 -5.00 -18.84 -14.27
C MET A 58 -5.74 -18.87 -15.62
N THR A 59 -5.91 -17.72 -16.26
CA THR A 59 -6.57 -17.61 -17.55
C THR A 59 -5.77 -18.32 -18.65
N VAL A 60 -4.48 -17.96 -18.78
CA VAL A 60 -3.63 -18.57 -19.83
C VAL A 60 -3.36 -20.05 -19.57
N PHE A 61 -3.34 -20.50 -18.32
CA PHE A 61 -3.28 -21.92 -17.95
C PHE A 61 -4.50 -22.70 -18.42
N THR A 62 -5.68 -22.10 -18.27
CA THR A 62 -6.94 -22.65 -18.77
C THR A 62 -6.99 -22.65 -20.30
N ASP A 63 -6.49 -21.58 -20.94
CA ASP A 63 -6.42 -21.48 -22.38
C ASP A 63 -5.50 -22.53 -22.99
N ALA A 64 -4.32 -22.77 -22.40
CA ALA A 64 -3.39 -23.82 -22.81
C ALA A 64 -4.06 -25.20 -22.76
N ARG A 65 -4.72 -25.54 -21.64
CA ARG A 65 -5.51 -26.78 -21.54
C ARG A 65 -6.60 -26.88 -22.59
N SER A 66 -7.24 -25.76 -22.93
CA SER A 66 -8.27 -25.73 -23.97
C SER A 66 -7.68 -26.04 -25.35
N ALA A 67 -6.49 -25.47 -25.65
CA ALA A 67 -5.76 -25.79 -26.88
C ALA A 67 -5.38 -27.27 -26.95
N THR A 68 -4.90 -27.86 -25.84
CA THR A 68 -4.57 -29.30 -25.76
C THR A 68 -5.77 -30.18 -26.07
N ARG A 69 -6.97 -29.84 -25.56
CA ARG A 69 -8.21 -30.56 -25.90
C ARG A 69 -8.53 -30.49 -27.38
N GLY A 70 -8.26 -29.35 -28.02
CA GLY A 70 -8.40 -29.21 -29.47
C GLY A 70 -7.38 -30.08 -30.22
N ILE A 71 -6.11 -30.09 -29.82
CA ILE A 71 -5.05 -30.89 -30.42
C ILE A 71 -5.41 -32.37 -30.44
N ILE A 72 -5.95 -32.89 -29.35
CA ILE A 72 -6.33 -34.31 -29.26
C ILE A 72 -7.72 -34.62 -29.78
N GLY A 73 -8.51 -33.62 -30.15
CA GLY A 73 -9.92 -33.78 -30.57
C GLY A 73 -10.18 -33.55 -32.05
N TYR A 74 -9.28 -32.88 -32.77
CA TYR A 74 -9.42 -32.61 -34.20
C TYR A 74 -8.63 -33.59 -35.05
N GLU A 75 -9.12 -33.81 -36.28
CA GLU A 75 -8.49 -34.69 -37.30
C GLU A 75 -7.81 -33.87 -38.42
N ASP A 76 -7.87 -32.55 -38.35
CA ASP A 76 -7.24 -31.62 -39.30
C ASP A 76 -5.83 -31.25 -38.84
N GLN A 77 -4.82 -31.64 -39.65
CA GLN A 77 -3.40 -31.47 -39.31
C GLN A 77 -2.98 -30.00 -39.29
N GLU A 78 -3.56 -29.13 -40.12
CA GLU A 78 -3.26 -27.70 -40.11
C GLU A 78 -3.79 -27.05 -38.82
N LEU A 79 -5.04 -27.37 -38.47
CA LEU A 79 -5.65 -26.89 -37.22
C LEU A 79 -4.91 -27.41 -35.97
N ILE A 80 -4.46 -28.67 -35.97
CA ILE A 80 -3.66 -29.24 -34.88
C ILE A 80 -2.35 -28.45 -34.74
N SER A 81 -1.66 -28.12 -35.83
CA SER A 81 -0.41 -27.34 -35.82
C SER A 81 -0.63 -25.93 -35.25
N ASP A 82 -1.72 -25.27 -35.64
CA ASP A 82 -2.07 -23.93 -35.12
C ASP A 82 -2.38 -23.99 -33.61
N LEU A 83 -3.07 -25.03 -33.16
CA LEU A 83 -3.37 -25.22 -31.75
C LEU A 83 -2.13 -25.53 -30.90
N ILE A 84 -1.14 -26.25 -31.44
CA ILE A 84 0.15 -26.45 -30.78
C ILE A 84 0.86 -25.11 -30.61
N THR A 85 0.89 -24.28 -31.63
CA THR A 85 1.50 -22.94 -31.54
C THR A 85 0.78 -22.08 -30.50
N ALA A 86 -0.56 -22.07 -30.53
CA ALA A 86 -1.35 -21.34 -29.53
C ALA A 86 -1.14 -21.85 -28.10
N HIS A 87 -1.01 -23.17 -27.91
CA HIS A 87 -0.68 -23.77 -26.62
C HIS A 87 0.67 -23.28 -26.09
N ASP A 88 1.72 -23.30 -26.93
CA ASP A 88 3.07 -22.91 -26.54
C ASP A 88 3.14 -21.43 -26.18
N GLU A 89 2.45 -20.56 -26.91
CA GLU A 89 2.31 -19.15 -26.56
C GLU A 89 1.63 -18.95 -25.19
N LYS A 90 0.59 -19.73 -24.88
CA LYS A 90 -0.10 -19.64 -23.57
C LYS A 90 0.77 -20.16 -22.45
N LYS A 91 1.52 -21.23 -22.67
CA LYS A 91 2.47 -21.76 -21.69
C LYS A 91 3.58 -20.73 -21.39
N GLN A 92 4.16 -20.10 -22.42
CA GLN A 92 5.15 -19.04 -22.22
C GLN A 92 4.55 -17.85 -21.44
N ALA A 93 3.35 -17.40 -21.80
CA ALA A 93 2.66 -16.32 -21.08
C ALA A 93 2.39 -16.69 -19.62
N PHE A 94 2.08 -17.96 -19.35
CA PHE A 94 1.96 -18.45 -17.97
C PHE A 94 3.27 -18.28 -17.19
N GLU A 95 4.38 -18.69 -17.74
CA GLU A 95 5.70 -18.60 -17.11
C GLU A 95 6.08 -17.15 -16.78
N GLU A 96 5.77 -16.21 -17.69
CA GLU A 96 5.99 -14.77 -17.49
C GLU A 96 5.14 -14.23 -16.32
N TYR A 97 3.83 -14.48 -16.31
CA TYR A 97 2.95 -14.05 -15.22
C TYR A 97 3.30 -14.74 -13.90
N TRP A 98 3.62 -16.04 -13.95
CA TRP A 98 3.94 -16.82 -12.75
C TRP A 98 5.25 -16.37 -12.10
N THR A 99 6.25 -15.99 -12.89
CA THR A 99 7.47 -15.35 -12.40
C THR A 99 7.16 -14.06 -11.66
N THR A 100 6.33 -13.19 -12.25
CA THR A 100 5.91 -11.93 -11.63
C THR A 100 5.15 -12.17 -10.32
N VAL A 101 4.29 -13.19 -10.25
CA VAL A 101 3.60 -13.59 -9.01
C VAL A 101 4.62 -13.97 -7.94
N GLY A 102 5.66 -14.76 -8.27
CA GLY A 102 6.71 -15.14 -7.33
C GLY A 102 7.47 -13.95 -6.74
N GLU A 103 7.71 -12.91 -7.54
CA GLU A 103 8.38 -11.68 -7.10
C GLU A 103 7.53 -10.85 -6.11
N THR A 104 6.22 -11.02 -6.12
CA THR A 104 5.25 -10.27 -5.31
C THR A 104 4.72 -11.02 -4.10
N THR A 105 5.06 -12.30 -3.93
CA THR A 105 4.72 -13.06 -2.72
C THR A 105 5.56 -12.59 -1.53
N VAL A 106 4.91 -12.15 -0.45
CA VAL A 106 5.59 -11.53 0.71
C VAL A 106 5.49 -12.38 1.97
N SER A 107 4.33 -12.98 2.25
CA SER A 107 4.15 -13.81 3.44
C SER A 107 4.72 -15.21 3.24
N GLU A 108 5.07 -15.87 4.34
CA GLU A 108 5.54 -17.28 4.28
C GLU A 108 4.46 -18.22 3.75
N THR A 109 3.19 -17.95 4.04
CA THR A 109 2.06 -18.73 3.53
C THR A 109 1.92 -18.57 2.01
N GLU A 110 2.04 -17.34 1.49
CA GLU A 110 2.02 -17.12 0.03
C GLU A 110 3.19 -17.81 -0.67
N LYS A 111 4.39 -17.76 -0.10
CA LYS A 111 5.59 -18.43 -0.66
C LYS A 111 5.42 -19.93 -0.71
N ASP A 112 4.87 -20.51 0.35
CA ASP A 112 4.61 -21.95 0.43
C ASP A 112 3.55 -22.37 -0.61
N LEU A 113 2.46 -21.63 -0.73
CA LEU A 113 1.44 -21.85 -1.77
C LEU A 113 2.00 -21.68 -3.18
N TYR A 114 2.82 -20.64 -3.42
CA TYR A 114 3.49 -20.45 -4.71
C TYR A 114 4.37 -21.64 -5.09
N GLN A 115 5.13 -22.19 -4.13
CA GLN A 115 5.95 -23.39 -4.37
C GLN A 115 5.09 -24.62 -4.68
N GLN A 116 4.04 -24.86 -3.90
CA GLN A 116 3.12 -25.98 -4.13
C GLN A 116 2.46 -25.88 -5.52
N VAL A 117 1.97 -24.69 -5.90
CA VAL A 117 1.43 -24.46 -7.24
C VAL A 117 2.48 -24.75 -8.30
N SER A 118 3.70 -24.22 -8.14
CA SER A 118 4.79 -24.40 -9.11
C SER A 118 5.12 -25.89 -9.33
N GLU A 119 5.16 -26.69 -8.27
CA GLU A 119 5.36 -28.14 -8.36
C GLU A 119 4.22 -28.84 -9.12
N LYS A 120 2.98 -28.48 -8.81
CA LYS A 120 1.80 -29.08 -9.47
C LYS A 120 1.69 -28.67 -10.94
N VAL A 121 1.98 -27.42 -11.27
CA VAL A 121 2.01 -26.92 -12.64
C VAL A 121 3.11 -27.59 -13.44
N ASN A 122 4.31 -27.77 -12.90
CA ASN A 122 5.39 -28.47 -13.58
C ASN A 122 4.99 -29.92 -13.89
N ASN A 123 4.41 -30.62 -12.92
CA ASN A 123 3.89 -31.98 -13.14
C ASN A 123 2.78 -32.00 -14.21
N TYR A 124 1.88 -31.00 -14.21
CA TYR A 124 0.85 -30.85 -15.22
C TYR A 124 1.47 -30.70 -16.62
N TRP A 125 2.46 -29.82 -16.81
CA TRP A 125 3.11 -29.61 -18.10
C TRP A 125 3.81 -30.89 -18.62
N GLU A 126 4.43 -31.68 -17.72
CA GLU A 126 5.05 -32.95 -18.07
C GLU A 126 4.02 -33.98 -18.59
N LEU A 127 2.89 -34.10 -17.89
CA LEU A 127 1.82 -34.99 -18.26
C LEU A 127 1.12 -34.53 -19.55
N GLU A 128 0.85 -33.24 -19.68
CA GLU A 128 0.20 -32.64 -20.85
C GLU A 128 1.07 -32.78 -22.11
N ALA A 129 2.40 -32.59 -21.99
CA ALA A 129 3.31 -32.78 -23.10
C ALA A 129 3.22 -34.23 -23.67
N ARG A 130 3.05 -35.25 -22.81
CA ARG A 130 2.85 -36.63 -23.25
C ARG A 130 1.52 -36.80 -24.00
N VAL A 131 0.47 -36.16 -23.51
CA VAL A 131 -0.87 -36.18 -24.18
C VAL A 131 -0.77 -35.49 -25.53
N ILE A 132 -0.12 -34.33 -25.65
CA ILE A 132 0.08 -33.61 -26.90
C ILE A 132 0.87 -34.48 -27.90
N GLU A 133 2.00 -35.08 -27.45
CA GLU A 133 2.83 -35.93 -28.29
C GLU A 133 2.05 -37.12 -28.86
N MET A 134 1.19 -37.72 -28.04
CA MET A 134 0.33 -38.86 -28.44
C MET A 134 -0.78 -38.43 -29.38
N GLY A 135 -1.38 -37.24 -29.14
CA GLY A 135 -2.59 -36.78 -29.81
C GLY A 135 -2.38 -35.86 -31.01
N LYS A 136 -1.13 -35.41 -31.27
CA LYS A 136 -0.80 -34.55 -32.44
C LYS A 136 -0.78 -35.33 -33.77
N THR A 137 -1.82 -36.10 -34.03
CA THR A 137 -1.95 -37.01 -35.18
C THR A 137 -3.38 -37.05 -35.64
N THR A 138 -3.58 -37.46 -36.88
CA THR A 138 -4.91 -37.76 -37.45
C THR A 138 -5.33 -39.21 -37.21
N ASP A 139 -4.56 -40.02 -36.49
CA ASP A 139 -4.92 -41.38 -36.08
C ASP A 139 -5.95 -41.37 -34.95
N SER A 140 -7.14 -41.81 -35.24
CA SER A 140 -8.25 -41.84 -34.29
C SER A 140 -7.97 -42.71 -33.04
N ALA A 141 -7.20 -43.80 -33.16
CA ALA A 141 -6.86 -44.65 -32.03
C ALA A 141 -5.89 -43.97 -31.06
N ALA A 142 -4.89 -43.29 -31.59
CA ALA A 142 -3.95 -42.49 -30.81
C ALA A 142 -4.65 -41.29 -30.13
N SER A 143 -5.54 -40.60 -30.86
CA SER A 143 -6.35 -39.51 -30.28
C SER A 143 -7.23 -40.01 -29.14
N GLN A 144 -7.86 -41.17 -29.23
CA GLN A 144 -8.68 -41.74 -28.14
C GLN A 144 -7.82 -42.08 -26.92
N GLN A 145 -6.60 -42.61 -27.10
CA GLN A 145 -5.70 -42.88 -26.00
C GLN A 145 -5.25 -41.58 -25.30
N ALA A 146 -4.91 -40.53 -26.08
CA ALA A 146 -4.57 -39.23 -25.56
C ALA A 146 -5.76 -38.62 -24.77
N GLN A 147 -6.97 -38.71 -25.26
CA GLN A 147 -8.18 -38.26 -24.57
C GLN A 147 -8.41 -39.00 -23.25
N GLN A 148 -8.20 -40.32 -23.23
CA GLN A 148 -8.30 -41.11 -21.99
C GLN A 148 -7.25 -40.67 -20.97
N MET A 149 -5.99 -40.52 -21.35
CA MET A 149 -4.92 -40.05 -20.51
C MET A 149 -5.20 -38.61 -19.99
N MET A 150 -5.76 -37.74 -20.84
CA MET A 150 -6.16 -36.38 -20.44
C MET A 150 -7.20 -36.41 -19.32
N VAL A 151 -8.15 -37.37 -19.35
CA VAL A 151 -9.19 -37.49 -18.31
C VAL A 151 -8.65 -38.13 -17.04
N ASP A 152 -7.90 -39.23 -17.17
CA ASP A 152 -7.53 -40.07 -16.03
C ASP A 152 -6.31 -39.54 -15.28
N GLU A 153 -5.33 -38.99 -15.97
CA GLU A 153 -4.06 -38.57 -15.38
C GLU A 153 -3.90 -37.05 -15.31
N VAL A 154 -4.20 -36.32 -16.41
CA VAL A 154 -3.90 -34.88 -16.51
C VAL A 154 -4.93 -34.03 -15.78
N ALA A 155 -6.23 -34.34 -15.94
CA ALA A 155 -7.29 -33.52 -15.37
C ALA A 155 -7.25 -33.45 -13.82
N PRO A 156 -6.96 -34.52 -13.08
CA PRO A 156 -6.79 -34.41 -11.62
C PRO A 156 -5.68 -33.43 -11.23
N VAL A 157 -4.49 -33.52 -11.87
CA VAL A 157 -3.34 -32.65 -11.57
C VAL A 157 -3.63 -31.19 -11.93
N TYR A 158 -4.30 -30.96 -13.07
CA TYR A 158 -4.77 -29.62 -13.42
C TYR A 158 -5.69 -29.05 -12.34
N ASN A 159 -6.67 -29.81 -11.89
CA ASN A 159 -7.63 -29.35 -10.90
C ASN A 159 -6.92 -28.99 -9.57
N GLU A 160 -5.98 -29.83 -9.12
CA GLU A 160 -5.18 -29.55 -7.92
C GLU A 160 -4.37 -28.26 -8.08
N ALA A 161 -3.66 -28.07 -9.22
CA ALA A 161 -2.88 -26.87 -9.49
C ALA A 161 -3.79 -25.63 -9.52
N TYR A 162 -4.93 -25.72 -10.19
CA TYR A 162 -5.89 -24.62 -10.31
C TYR A 162 -6.53 -24.26 -8.96
N ASP A 163 -6.86 -25.24 -8.13
CA ASP A 163 -7.40 -25.00 -6.79
C ASP A 163 -6.36 -24.36 -5.85
N LEU A 164 -5.10 -24.77 -5.93
CA LEU A 164 -4.00 -24.12 -5.22
C LEU A 164 -3.76 -22.67 -5.69
N MET A 165 -3.89 -22.38 -6.99
CA MET A 165 -3.84 -21.00 -7.51
C MET A 165 -4.96 -20.14 -6.93
N LYS A 166 -6.18 -20.69 -6.81
CA LYS A 166 -7.30 -19.99 -6.15
C LYS A 166 -7.01 -19.75 -4.67
N GLU A 167 -6.40 -20.71 -3.99
CA GLU A 167 -6.02 -20.56 -2.59
C GLU A 167 -4.96 -19.46 -2.42
N LEU A 168 -3.95 -19.43 -3.28
CA LEU A 168 -2.95 -18.34 -3.30
C LEU A 168 -3.60 -16.97 -3.55
N MET A 169 -4.54 -16.89 -4.51
CA MET A 169 -5.29 -15.65 -4.76
C MET A 169 -6.09 -15.22 -3.53
N ASN A 170 -6.79 -16.14 -2.86
CA ASN A 170 -7.57 -15.84 -1.66
C ASN A 170 -6.66 -15.40 -0.50
N GLU A 171 -5.49 -16.03 -0.35
CA GLU A 171 -4.50 -15.63 0.65
C GLU A 171 -3.98 -14.23 0.39
N ASN A 172 -3.66 -13.90 -0.88
CA ASN A 172 -3.21 -12.58 -1.28
C ASN A 172 -4.28 -11.49 -0.99
N VAL A 173 -5.56 -11.79 -1.25
CA VAL A 173 -6.69 -10.91 -0.87
C VAL A 173 -6.73 -10.72 0.65
N ARG A 174 -6.62 -11.80 1.42
CA ARG A 174 -6.67 -11.76 2.89
C ARG A 174 -5.55 -10.91 3.48
N GLU A 175 -4.34 -11.07 2.98
CA GLU A 175 -3.18 -10.28 3.41
C GLU A 175 -3.33 -8.80 3.01
N GLY A 176 -3.90 -8.52 1.83
CA GLY A 176 -4.23 -7.17 1.39
C GLY A 176 -5.23 -6.48 2.32
N ASP A 177 -6.30 -7.16 2.71
CA ASP A 177 -7.32 -6.66 3.65
C ASP A 177 -6.72 -6.42 5.05
N ALA A 178 -5.83 -7.32 5.50
CA ALA A 178 -5.12 -7.15 6.76
C ALA A 178 -4.18 -5.93 6.73
N LEU A 179 -3.51 -5.68 5.61
CA LEU A 179 -2.68 -4.49 5.42
C LEU A 179 -3.53 -3.22 5.42
N ASP A 180 -4.66 -3.19 4.71
CA ASP A 180 -5.60 -2.05 4.71
C ASP A 180 -6.03 -1.69 6.14
N SER A 181 -6.41 -2.70 6.93
CA SER A 181 -6.78 -2.52 8.33
C SER A 181 -5.65 -1.92 9.16
N ARG A 182 -4.41 -2.36 8.99
CA ARG A 182 -3.22 -1.79 9.67
C ARG A 182 -2.96 -0.36 9.24
N LEU A 183 -3.10 -0.04 7.95
CA LEU A 183 -2.92 1.31 7.41
C LEU A 183 -3.96 2.29 7.98
N ASN A 184 -5.21 1.87 8.10
CA ASN A 184 -6.28 2.67 8.69
C ASN A 184 -6.00 2.98 10.16
N ILE A 185 -5.52 2.01 10.95
CA ILE A 185 -5.12 2.22 12.34
C ILE A 185 -3.92 3.20 12.41
N MET A 186 -2.91 3.03 11.57
CA MET A 186 -1.76 3.95 11.51
C MET A 186 -2.19 5.37 11.18
N ALA A 187 -3.05 5.56 10.18
CA ALA A 187 -3.57 6.87 9.81
C ALA A 187 -4.31 7.54 10.97
N LEU A 188 -5.14 6.76 11.71
CA LEU A 188 -5.84 7.25 12.90
C LEU A 188 -4.86 7.68 14.00
N VAL A 189 -3.81 6.89 14.26
CA VAL A 189 -2.78 7.23 15.25
C VAL A 189 -2.05 8.51 14.88
N PHE A 190 -1.64 8.68 13.62
CA PHE A 190 -1.04 9.93 13.15
C PHE A 190 -1.98 11.11 13.30
N LEU A 191 -3.26 10.95 12.96
CA LEU A 191 -4.27 11.99 13.13
C LEU A 191 -4.40 12.43 14.60
N ILE A 192 -4.47 11.48 15.53
CA ILE A 192 -4.55 11.76 16.97
C ILE A 192 -3.32 12.52 17.45
N ILE A 193 -2.12 12.11 17.03
CA ILE A 193 -0.87 12.79 17.39
C ILE A 193 -0.88 14.24 16.88
N ILE A 194 -1.25 14.46 15.62
CA ILE A 194 -1.30 15.80 15.02
C ILE A 194 -2.30 16.69 15.78
N VAL A 195 -3.50 16.18 16.07
CA VAL A 195 -4.52 16.91 16.83
C VAL A 195 -4.02 17.26 18.23
N ALA A 196 -3.37 16.34 18.93
CA ALA A 196 -2.79 16.59 20.25
C ALA A 196 -1.71 17.70 20.21
N VAL A 197 -0.85 17.69 19.20
CA VAL A 197 0.18 18.74 19.01
C VAL A 197 -0.47 20.09 18.71
N ILE A 198 -1.53 20.14 17.90
CA ILE A 198 -2.27 21.38 17.62
C ILE A 198 -2.91 21.93 18.89
N ILE A 199 -3.58 21.10 19.71
CA ILE A 199 -4.17 21.52 20.97
C ILE A 199 -3.11 22.08 21.93
N PHE A 200 -1.95 21.41 22.01
CA PHE A 200 -0.81 21.88 22.78
C PHE A 200 -0.30 23.23 22.27
N ALA A 201 -0.15 23.39 20.97
CA ALA A 201 0.29 24.62 20.33
C ALA A 201 -0.65 25.80 20.63
N VAL A 202 -1.97 25.59 20.49
CA VAL A 202 -3.00 26.60 20.78
C VAL A 202 -2.98 26.97 22.26
N SER A 203 -2.90 26.00 23.17
CA SER A 203 -2.81 26.25 24.62
C SER A 203 -1.57 27.10 24.97
N MET A 204 -0.41 26.76 24.36
CA MET A 204 0.81 27.53 24.53
C MET A 204 0.70 28.95 23.98
N ALA A 205 0.22 29.10 22.76
CA ALA A 205 0.05 30.41 22.10
C ALA A 205 -0.87 31.33 22.93
N THR A 206 -1.97 30.79 23.47
CA THR A 206 -2.90 31.53 24.34
C THR A 206 -2.24 31.98 25.62
N LYS A 207 -1.51 31.11 26.31
CA LYS A 207 -0.78 31.47 27.57
C LYS A 207 0.28 32.52 27.29
N MET A 208 0.99 32.43 26.18
CA MET A 208 2.00 33.40 25.77
C MET A 208 1.39 34.75 25.40
N GLY A 209 0.28 34.74 24.62
CA GLY A 209 -0.49 35.94 24.29
C GLY A 209 -0.96 36.68 25.53
N HIS A 210 -1.50 35.96 26.51
CA HIS A 210 -1.92 36.54 27.79
C HIS A 210 -0.72 37.15 28.56
N SER A 211 0.39 36.43 28.65
CA SER A 211 1.62 36.92 29.34
C SER A 211 2.22 38.17 28.66
N ILE A 212 2.14 38.26 27.33
CA ILE A 212 2.58 39.43 26.55
C ILE A 212 1.61 40.59 26.75
N SER A 213 0.32 40.33 26.72
CA SER A 213 -0.73 41.34 26.90
C SER A 213 -0.64 42.01 28.28
N GLU A 214 -0.57 41.21 29.34
CA GLU A 214 -0.51 41.75 30.70
C GLU A 214 0.87 42.34 31.04
N GLY A 215 1.95 41.74 30.57
CA GLY A 215 3.31 42.20 30.88
C GLY A 215 3.83 43.33 30.02
N ILE A 216 3.20 43.61 28.87
CA ILE A 216 3.68 44.61 27.90
C ILE A 216 2.56 45.57 27.48
N ALA A 217 1.47 45.04 26.88
CA ALA A 217 0.47 45.88 26.24
C ALA A 217 -0.27 46.74 27.27
N LYS A 218 -0.66 46.17 28.41
CA LYS A 218 -1.37 46.87 29.46
C LYS A 218 -0.52 47.98 30.11
N PRO A 219 0.73 47.77 30.59
CA PRO A 219 1.57 48.83 31.15
C PRO A 219 1.88 49.94 30.12
N VAL A 220 2.11 49.59 28.85
CA VAL A 220 2.35 50.55 27.78
C VAL A 220 1.11 51.42 27.49
N GLY A 221 -0.07 50.78 27.51
CA GLY A 221 -1.36 51.48 27.36
C GLY A 221 -1.60 52.45 28.52
N GLU A 222 -1.39 52.01 29.77
CA GLU A 222 -1.53 52.87 30.95
C GLU A 222 -0.54 54.06 30.95
N LEU A 223 0.72 53.81 30.50
CA LEU A 223 1.71 54.89 30.32
C LEU A 223 1.29 55.88 29.22
N ALA A 224 0.80 55.40 28.11
CA ALA A 224 0.33 56.24 27.01
C ALA A 224 -0.87 57.11 27.42
N GLU A 225 -1.80 56.55 28.19
CA GLU A 225 -2.97 57.30 28.67
C GLU A 225 -2.54 58.32 29.72
N ARG A 226 -1.59 57.96 30.56
CA ARG A 226 -1.03 58.91 31.54
C ARG A 226 -0.25 60.07 30.89
N LEU A 227 0.52 59.79 29.83
CA LEU A 227 1.18 60.84 29.04
C LEU A 227 0.18 61.81 28.41
N LYS A 228 -0.97 61.28 27.95
CA LYS A 228 -2.03 62.08 27.37
C LYS A 228 -2.72 63.00 28.43
N THR A 229 -2.95 62.53 29.64
CA THR A 229 -3.49 63.33 30.75
C THR A 229 -2.48 64.34 31.26
N PHE A 230 -1.18 64.00 31.35
CA PHE A 230 -0.11 64.90 31.67
C PHE A 230 0.03 66.05 30.66
N ALA A 231 -0.08 65.74 29.35
CA ALA A 231 -0.05 66.75 28.31
C ALA A 231 -1.25 67.73 28.36
N LYS A 232 -2.36 67.34 29.02
CA LYS A 232 -3.52 68.20 29.32
C LYS A 232 -3.41 69.02 30.59
N GLY A 233 -2.26 68.94 31.34
CA GLY A 233 -2.00 69.74 32.53
C GLY A 233 -2.25 69.04 33.86
N ASP A 234 -2.59 67.74 33.89
CA ASP A 234 -2.72 66.99 35.12
C ASP A 234 -1.34 66.53 35.63
N LEU A 235 -0.79 67.29 36.56
CA LEU A 235 0.51 67.02 37.21
C LEU A 235 0.37 66.23 38.54
N SER A 236 -0.87 66.00 38.98
CA SER A 236 -1.14 65.46 40.31
C SER A 236 -1.08 63.94 40.41
N THR A 237 -1.29 63.25 39.29
CA THR A 237 -1.32 61.77 39.29
C THR A 237 0.05 61.18 38.96
N PRO A 238 0.62 60.26 39.75
CA PRO A 238 1.93 59.69 39.48
C PRO A 238 1.93 58.79 38.26
N PHE A 239 3.05 58.68 37.56
CA PHE A 239 3.22 57.70 36.48
C PHE A 239 3.23 56.27 37.02
N PRO A 240 2.64 55.30 36.27
CA PRO A 240 2.66 53.92 36.68
C PRO A 240 4.12 53.39 36.74
N VAL A 241 4.44 52.70 37.83
CA VAL A 241 5.76 52.07 37.99
C VAL A 241 5.75 50.75 37.24
N VAL A 242 6.47 50.70 36.14
CA VAL A 242 6.71 49.45 35.43
C VAL A 242 7.75 48.65 36.18
N LYS A 243 7.37 47.55 36.81
CA LYS A 243 8.29 46.60 37.44
C LYS A 243 9.02 45.73 36.44
#